data_81adbb794fc8e75d853a9f6d3814af7f
#
_entry.id   81adbb794fc8e75d853a9f6d3814af7f
#
_cell.length_a   1.000
_cell.length_b   1.000
_cell.length_c   1.000
_cell.angle_alpha   90.00
_cell.angle_beta   90.00
_cell.angle_gamma   90.00
#
_symmetry.space_group_name_H-M   'P 1'
#
loop_
_entity.id
_entity.type
_entity.pdbx_description
1 polymer ?
#
loop_
_entity_poly.entity_id
_entity_poly.type
_entity_poly.pdbx_seq_one_letter_code
_entity_poly.pdbx_strand_id
1 'polypeptide(L)'
;QELGEAGMDEEGFSGRDGRTTIFDYWTVDTIRRWRNGGKFDGKLLTEEEIKLQGFYKKLLNLCNTEKAIREGTFFDLTYANLEGTMFNEHKQYAFIRKAGKELILIVVNFDINPVSPGINIPRHAFEYLNIPIKSSYKAKDLLTGNTETLSLAPDQCTSILLEGFGGKILKIKL
;
A
#
# COMPACT_ATOMS: atom_id res chain seq x y z
N GLN A 1 -1.86 -11.96 -10.14
CA GLN A 1 -1.82 -10.52 -9.79
C GLN A 1 -0.44 -9.93 -9.99
N GLU A 2 0.64 -10.53 -9.42
CA GLU A 2 2.03 -10.01 -9.45
C GLU A 2 2.63 -9.90 -10.85
N LEU A 3 2.01 -10.47 -11.86
CA LEU A 3 2.42 -10.37 -13.26
C LEU A 3 1.46 -9.49 -14.09
N GLY A 4 0.42 -8.92 -13.47
CA GLY A 4 -0.53 -8.04 -14.15
C GLY A 4 -1.37 -8.75 -15.21
N GLU A 5 -1.69 -10.03 -15.00
CA GLU A 5 -2.53 -10.75 -15.95
C GLU A 5 -3.90 -10.08 -16.10
N ALA A 6 -4.31 -9.89 -17.35
CA ALA A 6 -5.63 -9.41 -17.68
C ALA A 6 -6.64 -10.56 -17.61
N GLY A 7 -7.84 -10.27 -17.11
CA GLY A 7 -8.96 -11.20 -17.22
C GLY A 7 -9.33 -11.40 -18.70
N MET A 8 -9.70 -12.61 -19.06
CA MET A 8 -10.13 -12.94 -20.42
C MET A 8 -11.63 -12.67 -20.56
N ASP A 9 -12.02 -11.92 -21.59
CA ASP A 9 -13.43 -11.49 -21.78
C ASP A 9 -14.40 -12.65 -22.02
N GLU A 10 -13.89 -13.81 -22.43
CA GLU A 10 -14.70 -14.96 -22.84
C GLU A 10 -14.54 -16.16 -21.91
N GLU A 11 -13.89 -16.01 -20.77
CA GLU A 11 -13.73 -17.07 -19.78
C GLU A 11 -14.74 -16.98 -18.65
N GLY A 12 -15.14 -18.15 -18.14
CA GLY A 12 -16.05 -18.30 -17.03
C GLY A 12 -17.45 -18.75 -17.43
N PHE A 13 -18.25 -19.11 -16.45
CA PHE A 13 -19.62 -19.63 -16.65
C PHE A 13 -20.60 -18.56 -17.16
N SER A 14 -20.29 -17.32 -17.00
CA SER A 14 -21.11 -16.16 -17.40
C SER A 14 -20.65 -15.51 -18.71
N GLY A 15 -19.65 -16.05 -19.39
CA GLY A 15 -19.12 -15.48 -20.63
C GLY A 15 -18.14 -14.33 -20.36
N ARG A 16 -18.45 -13.13 -20.81
CA ARG A 16 -17.57 -11.94 -20.67
C ARG A 16 -17.56 -11.38 -19.26
N ASP A 17 -16.90 -12.03 -18.35
CA ASP A 17 -16.82 -11.61 -16.94
C ASP A 17 -15.43 -11.14 -16.49
N GLY A 18 -14.46 -11.13 -17.39
CA GLY A 18 -13.10 -10.67 -17.12
C GLY A 18 -12.30 -11.55 -16.16
N ARG A 19 -12.78 -12.76 -15.85
CA ARG A 19 -12.07 -13.69 -14.97
C ARG A 19 -11.04 -14.50 -15.73
N THR A 20 -9.90 -14.76 -15.10
CA THR A 20 -8.89 -15.69 -15.58
C THR A 20 -9.16 -17.07 -14.98
N THR A 21 -9.07 -18.13 -15.79
CA THR A 21 -9.20 -19.50 -15.29
C THR A 21 -7.99 -19.88 -14.42
N ILE A 22 -8.24 -20.55 -13.30
CA ILE A 22 -7.20 -21.16 -12.49
C ILE A 22 -6.79 -22.54 -13.00
N PHE A 23 -7.54 -23.11 -13.96
CA PHE A 23 -7.30 -24.45 -14.50
C PHE A 23 -6.38 -24.44 -15.71
N ASP A 24 -6.50 -23.43 -16.57
CA ASP A 24 -5.74 -23.30 -17.82
C ASP A 24 -4.62 -22.25 -17.74
N TYR A 25 -3.98 -22.14 -16.57
CA TYR A 25 -2.92 -21.15 -16.30
C TYR A 25 -1.76 -21.21 -17.31
N TRP A 26 -1.55 -22.35 -17.99
CA TRP A 26 -0.54 -22.48 -19.04
C TRP A 26 -0.89 -21.75 -20.34
N THR A 27 -2.12 -21.30 -20.52
CA THR A 27 -2.56 -20.48 -21.66
C THR A 27 -2.44 -18.98 -21.39
N VAL A 28 -2.30 -18.58 -20.12
CA VAL A 28 -2.16 -17.19 -19.72
C VAL A 28 -0.78 -16.66 -20.15
N ASP A 29 -0.77 -15.63 -21.00
CA ASP A 29 0.45 -15.15 -21.64
C ASP A 29 1.52 -14.66 -20.66
N THR A 30 1.12 -13.95 -19.60
CA THR A 30 2.04 -13.49 -18.55
C THR A 30 2.74 -14.65 -17.84
N ILE A 31 2.01 -15.70 -17.52
CA ILE A 31 2.56 -16.92 -16.89
C ILE A 31 3.47 -17.67 -17.86
N ARG A 32 3.08 -17.76 -19.14
CA ARG A 32 3.93 -18.37 -20.17
C ARG A 32 5.26 -17.64 -20.34
N ARG A 33 5.23 -16.27 -20.36
CA ARG A 33 6.45 -15.45 -20.41
C ARG A 33 7.30 -15.65 -19.16
N TRP A 34 6.70 -15.64 -17.98
CA TRP A 34 7.41 -15.89 -16.73
C TRP A 34 8.06 -17.27 -16.69
N ARG A 35 7.32 -18.31 -17.12
CA ARG A 35 7.81 -19.69 -17.16
C ARG A 35 8.95 -19.90 -18.13
N ASN A 36 8.97 -19.18 -19.26
CA ASN A 36 10.01 -19.23 -20.30
C ASN A 36 10.45 -20.67 -20.65
N GLY A 37 9.52 -21.52 -21.08
CA GLY A 37 9.82 -22.90 -21.44
C GLY A 37 10.35 -23.79 -20.30
N GLY A 38 10.08 -23.42 -19.04
CA GLY A 38 10.52 -24.14 -17.84
C GLY A 38 11.84 -23.62 -17.23
N LYS A 39 12.38 -22.51 -17.73
CA LYS A 39 13.59 -21.87 -17.19
C LYS A 39 13.30 -21.01 -15.95
N PHE A 40 12.08 -20.48 -15.82
CA PHE A 40 11.61 -19.64 -14.71
C PHE A 40 12.51 -18.43 -14.42
N ASP A 41 13.13 -17.86 -15.46
CA ASP A 41 14.11 -16.78 -15.35
C ASP A 41 13.53 -15.38 -15.64
N GLY A 42 12.24 -15.30 -15.99
CA GLY A 42 11.54 -14.07 -16.27
C GLY A 42 12.03 -13.29 -17.50
N LYS A 43 12.92 -13.85 -18.32
CA LYS A 43 13.54 -13.13 -19.46
C LYS A 43 12.57 -12.72 -20.57
N LEU A 44 11.38 -13.31 -20.60
CA LEU A 44 10.35 -12.99 -21.58
C LEU A 44 9.28 -12.04 -21.03
N LEU A 45 9.38 -11.62 -19.76
CA LEU A 45 8.49 -10.63 -19.17
C LEU A 45 8.67 -9.26 -19.81
N THR A 46 7.59 -8.51 -19.95
CA THR A 46 7.62 -7.12 -20.37
C THR A 46 8.19 -6.22 -19.25
N GLU A 47 8.55 -4.98 -19.57
CA GLU A 47 9.04 -4.02 -18.57
C GLU A 47 7.98 -3.72 -17.49
N GLU A 48 6.70 -3.63 -17.89
CA GLU A 48 5.59 -3.42 -16.95
C GLU A 48 5.41 -4.62 -16.02
N GLU A 49 5.47 -5.84 -16.55
CA GLU A 49 5.40 -7.06 -15.75
C GLU A 49 6.56 -7.16 -14.75
N ILE A 50 7.78 -6.81 -15.16
CA ILE A 50 8.95 -6.77 -14.28
C ILE A 50 8.77 -5.72 -13.17
N LYS A 51 8.30 -4.52 -13.53
CA LYS A 51 8.04 -3.44 -12.54
C LYS A 51 6.99 -3.86 -11.52
N LEU A 52 5.88 -4.42 -11.99
CA LEU A 52 4.79 -4.88 -11.12
C LEU A 52 5.26 -6.01 -10.20
N GLN A 53 5.94 -7.02 -10.74
CA GLN A 53 6.52 -8.12 -9.94
C GLN A 53 7.50 -7.58 -8.89
N GLY A 54 8.35 -6.63 -9.27
CA GLY A 54 9.27 -5.97 -8.35
C GLY A 54 8.56 -5.23 -7.22
N PHE A 55 7.44 -4.56 -7.52
CA PHE A 55 6.60 -3.91 -6.53
C PHE A 55 5.97 -4.90 -5.53
N TYR A 56 5.37 -6.00 -6.02
CA TYR A 56 4.83 -7.07 -5.17
C TYR A 56 5.92 -7.70 -4.31
N LYS A 57 7.08 -8.01 -4.90
CA LYS A 57 8.23 -8.53 -4.15
C LYS A 57 8.63 -7.59 -3.00
N LYS A 58 8.66 -6.28 -3.26
CA LYS A 58 8.95 -5.27 -2.24
C LYS A 58 7.91 -5.27 -1.13
N LEU A 59 6.62 -5.23 -1.46
CA LEU A 59 5.54 -5.26 -0.47
C LEU A 59 5.58 -6.51 0.41
N LEU A 60 5.73 -7.69 -0.20
CA LEU A 60 5.79 -8.96 0.54
C LEU A 60 7.02 -9.01 1.47
N ASN A 61 8.16 -8.50 1.02
CA ASN A 61 9.34 -8.40 1.89
C ASN A 61 9.11 -7.42 3.05
N LEU A 62 8.46 -6.27 2.83
CA LEU A 62 8.10 -5.35 3.91
C LEU A 62 7.17 -6.02 4.94
N CYS A 63 6.18 -6.79 4.48
CA CYS A 63 5.29 -7.56 5.36
C CYS A 63 6.06 -8.57 6.23
N ASN A 64 7.15 -9.13 5.73
CA ASN A 64 7.97 -10.10 6.48
C ASN A 64 9.04 -9.46 7.36
N THR A 65 9.54 -8.28 7.01
CA THR A 65 10.69 -7.65 7.70
C THR A 65 10.29 -6.59 8.71
N GLU A 66 9.22 -5.82 8.42
CA GLU A 66 8.80 -4.73 9.28
C GLU A 66 7.97 -5.25 10.47
N LYS A 67 8.53 -5.13 11.67
CA LYS A 67 7.91 -5.66 12.88
C LYS A 67 6.52 -5.07 13.13
N ALA A 68 6.34 -3.76 12.91
CA ALA A 68 5.05 -3.12 13.09
C ALA A 68 3.98 -3.67 12.13
N ILE A 69 4.34 -4.01 10.89
CA ILE A 69 3.39 -4.63 9.93
C ILE A 69 3.05 -6.05 10.38
N ARG A 70 4.05 -6.86 10.71
CA ARG A 70 3.91 -8.28 11.03
C ARG A 70 3.16 -8.54 12.34
N GLU A 71 3.53 -7.82 13.41
CA GLU A 71 3.13 -8.10 14.79
C GLU A 71 2.44 -6.90 15.47
N GLY A 72 2.46 -5.72 14.83
CA GLY A 72 2.03 -4.48 15.47
C GLY A 72 0.53 -4.39 15.71
N THR A 73 0.17 -3.57 16.69
CA THR A 73 -1.21 -3.15 16.90
C THR A 73 -1.70 -2.36 15.71
N PHE A 74 -2.88 -2.68 15.22
CA PHE A 74 -3.56 -1.98 14.14
C PHE A 74 -4.45 -0.88 14.70
N PHE A 75 -4.50 0.27 14.02
CA PHE A 75 -5.41 1.36 14.31
C PHE A 75 -5.93 1.98 13.00
N ASP A 76 -7.21 1.86 12.74
CA ASP A 76 -7.86 2.46 11.57
C ASP A 76 -7.98 3.98 11.77
N LEU A 77 -7.64 4.75 10.74
CA LEU A 77 -7.75 6.21 10.74
C LEU A 77 -8.92 6.72 9.87
N THR A 78 -9.58 5.84 9.11
CA THR A 78 -10.62 6.25 8.15
C THR A 78 -11.71 7.05 8.83
N TYR A 79 -12.27 6.56 9.93
CA TYR A 79 -13.36 7.22 10.66
C TYR A 79 -12.98 8.62 11.21
N ALA A 80 -11.70 8.86 11.49
CA ALA A 80 -11.20 10.13 12.02
C ALA A 80 -10.97 11.19 10.92
N ASN A 81 -11.17 10.82 9.66
CA ASN A 81 -10.84 11.63 8.50
C ASN A 81 -12.03 11.85 7.53
N LEU A 82 -13.25 11.58 7.98
CA LEU A 82 -14.46 11.71 7.15
C LEU A 82 -14.87 13.15 6.88
N GLU A 83 -14.46 14.10 7.74
CA GLU A 83 -14.86 15.50 7.63
C GLU A 83 -13.66 16.44 7.65
N GLY A 84 -13.68 17.47 6.82
CA GLY A 84 -12.74 18.60 6.89
C GLY A 84 -11.29 18.32 6.45
N THR A 85 -10.99 17.15 5.89
CA THR A 85 -9.60 16.72 5.62
C THR A 85 -9.25 16.51 4.15
N MET A 86 -10.16 16.72 3.22
CA MET A 86 -10.07 16.31 1.80
C MET A 86 -9.80 14.79 1.63
N PHE A 87 -10.01 14.01 2.66
CA PHE A 87 -9.96 12.55 2.62
C PHE A 87 -11.31 12.01 2.16
N ASN A 88 -11.30 11.10 1.20
CA ASN A 88 -12.48 10.46 0.67
C ASN A 88 -12.40 8.96 0.98
N GLU A 89 -13.23 8.47 1.92
CA GLU A 89 -13.24 7.09 2.39
C GLU A 89 -13.59 6.06 1.30
N HIS A 90 -14.18 6.51 0.19
CA HIS A 90 -14.45 5.63 -0.97
C HIS A 90 -13.25 5.48 -1.90
N LYS A 91 -12.23 6.33 -1.73
CA LYS A 91 -11.06 6.40 -2.61
C LYS A 91 -9.73 6.34 -1.89
N GLN A 92 -9.68 6.67 -0.60
CA GLN A 92 -8.46 6.60 0.20
C GLN A 92 -8.66 5.69 1.39
N TYR A 93 -7.56 5.13 1.86
CA TYR A 93 -7.51 4.36 3.09
C TYR A 93 -6.28 4.74 3.91
N ALA A 94 -6.45 4.91 5.21
CA ALA A 94 -5.35 5.27 6.11
C ALA A 94 -5.42 4.47 7.41
N PHE A 95 -4.27 3.98 7.85
CA PHE A 95 -4.15 3.25 9.10
C PHE A 95 -2.74 3.29 9.68
N ILE A 96 -2.63 2.96 10.95
CA ILE A 96 -1.37 2.83 11.68
C ILE A 96 -1.14 1.39 12.09
N ARG A 97 0.13 0.97 12.03
CA ARG A 97 0.65 -0.23 12.68
C ARG A 97 1.76 0.17 13.64
N LYS A 98 1.76 -0.35 14.87
CA LYS A 98 2.78 -0.02 15.86
C LYS A 98 3.28 -1.24 16.64
N ALA A 99 4.60 -1.40 16.72
CA ALA A 99 5.25 -2.41 17.56
C ALA A 99 6.48 -1.81 18.27
N GLY A 100 6.42 -1.71 19.58
CA GLY A 100 7.48 -1.10 20.38
C GLY A 100 7.75 0.36 19.97
N LYS A 101 8.96 0.67 19.50
CA LYS A 101 9.35 2.01 19.02
C LYS A 101 9.14 2.20 17.51
N GLU A 102 8.65 1.21 16.80
CA GLU A 102 8.36 1.29 15.38
C GLU A 102 6.90 1.63 15.17
N LEU A 103 6.65 2.73 14.48
CA LEU A 103 5.34 3.16 14.01
C LEU A 103 5.37 3.25 12.50
N ILE A 104 4.37 2.69 11.84
CA ILE A 104 4.19 2.78 10.40
C ILE A 104 2.81 3.37 10.12
N LEU A 105 2.79 4.52 9.48
CA LEU A 105 1.59 5.14 8.91
C LEU A 105 1.48 4.73 7.46
N ILE A 106 0.37 4.11 7.09
CA ILE A 106 0.06 3.72 5.71
C ILE A 106 -1.09 4.58 5.22
N VAL A 107 -0.92 5.18 4.04
CA VAL A 107 -1.97 5.94 3.36
C VAL A 107 -1.98 5.53 1.89
N VAL A 108 -3.16 5.19 1.38
CA VAL A 108 -3.35 4.67 0.01
C VAL A 108 -4.40 5.49 -0.72
N ASN A 109 -4.17 5.74 -2.00
CA ASN A 109 -5.11 6.37 -2.92
C ASN A 109 -5.49 5.39 -4.03
N PHE A 110 -6.77 5.04 -4.12
CA PHE A 110 -7.36 4.19 -5.16
C PHE A 110 -7.95 5.00 -6.31
N ASP A 111 -7.86 6.34 -6.26
CA ASP A 111 -8.26 7.20 -7.38
C ASP A 111 -7.13 7.31 -8.41
N ILE A 112 -7.49 7.50 -9.68
CA ILE A 112 -6.53 7.75 -10.76
C ILE A 112 -5.81 9.10 -10.62
N ASN A 113 -6.47 10.06 -9.96
CA ASN A 113 -5.92 11.41 -9.80
C ASN A 113 -5.05 11.50 -8.54
N PRO A 114 -3.95 12.26 -8.58
CA PRO A 114 -3.18 12.60 -7.38
C PRO A 114 -4.04 13.35 -6.36
N VAL A 115 -3.76 13.16 -5.08
CA VAL A 115 -4.49 13.79 -3.98
C VAL A 115 -3.55 14.10 -2.82
N SER A 116 -3.87 15.13 -2.05
CA SER A 116 -3.16 15.51 -0.82
C SER A 116 -4.12 15.56 0.37
N PRO A 117 -4.63 14.41 0.83
CA PRO A 117 -5.49 14.40 2.00
C PRO A 117 -4.77 14.86 3.25
N GLY A 118 -5.48 15.55 4.13
CA GLY A 118 -5.04 15.76 5.50
C GLY A 118 -5.29 14.48 6.29
N ILE A 119 -4.28 13.94 6.93
CA ILE A 119 -4.42 12.78 7.82
C ILE A 119 -4.45 13.24 9.26
N ASN A 120 -5.60 13.13 9.88
CA ASN A 120 -5.80 13.38 11.29
C ASN A 120 -5.58 12.08 12.09
N ILE A 121 -4.74 12.16 13.11
CA ILE A 121 -4.57 11.09 14.10
C ILE A 121 -5.21 11.57 15.40
N PRO A 122 -6.33 11.00 15.81
CA PRO A 122 -7.08 11.49 16.97
C PRO A 122 -6.31 11.25 18.28
N ARG A 123 -6.57 12.07 19.28
CA ARG A 123 -5.91 12.02 20.60
C ARG A 123 -5.88 10.63 21.21
N HIS A 124 -7.01 9.92 21.18
CA HIS A 124 -7.07 8.58 21.76
C HIS A 124 -6.23 7.54 21.00
N ALA A 125 -5.89 7.78 19.70
CA ALA A 125 -4.93 6.94 18.99
C ALA A 125 -3.51 7.13 19.53
N PHE A 126 -3.11 8.38 19.84
CA PHE A 126 -1.83 8.65 20.51
C PHE A 126 -1.76 7.97 21.88
N GLU A 127 -2.82 8.04 22.65
CA GLU A 127 -2.91 7.41 23.98
C GLU A 127 -2.89 5.88 23.88
N TYR A 128 -3.76 5.30 23.05
CA TYR A 128 -3.88 3.84 22.87
C TYR A 128 -2.59 3.22 22.35
N LEU A 129 -1.96 3.87 21.38
CA LEU A 129 -0.72 3.39 20.77
C LEU A 129 0.54 3.85 21.54
N ASN A 130 0.42 4.65 22.61
CA ASN A 130 1.54 5.27 23.32
C ASN A 130 2.51 5.96 22.36
N ILE A 131 1.99 6.89 21.52
CA ILE A 131 2.79 7.70 20.61
C ILE A 131 3.23 8.94 21.37
N PRO A 132 4.54 9.20 21.56
CA PRO A 132 4.99 10.42 22.23
C PRO A 132 4.65 11.65 21.38
N ILE A 133 4.22 12.73 22.01
CA ILE A 133 3.94 13.99 21.32
C ILE A 133 5.25 14.73 21.11
N LYS A 134 5.60 15.02 19.85
CA LYS A 134 6.79 15.77 19.44
C LYS A 134 6.42 16.79 18.38
N SER A 135 7.20 17.86 18.26
CA SER A 135 6.99 18.88 17.24
C SER A 135 7.16 18.38 15.80
N SER A 136 7.97 17.33 15.62
CA SER A 136 8.19 16.73 14.32
C SER A 136 8.69 15.30 14.42
N TYR A 137 8.44 14.51 13.36
CA TYR A 137 8.91 13.15 13.20
C TYR A 137 9.63 13.00 11.85
N LYS A 138 10.75 12.30 11.86
CA LYS A 138 11.35 11.81 10.60
C LYS A 138 10.65 10.54 10.18
N ALA A 139 10.08 10.55 9.00
CA ALA A 139 9.39 9.41 8.40
C ALA A 139 10.14 8.98 7.14
N LYS A 140 10.46 7.69 7.05
CA LYS A 140 11.03 7.09 5.84
C LYS A 140 9.93 6.39 5.08
N ASP A 141 9.67 6.80 3.86
CA ASP A 141 8.80 6.06 2.95
C ASP A 141 9.49 4.78 2.51
N LEU A 142 8.95 3.64 2.89
CA LEU A 142 9.51 2.33 2.59
C LEU A 142 9.35 1.93 1.12
N LEU A 143 8.44 2.56 0.38
CA LEU A 143 8.26 2.31 -1.05
C LEU A 143 9.32 3.00 -1.90
N THR A 144 9.64 4.24 -1.59
CA THR A 144 10.59 5.06 -2.38
C THR A 144 11.99 5.12 -1.76
N GLY A 145 12.09 4.95 -0.44
CA GLY A 145 13.30 5.13 0.34
C GLY A 145 13.54 6.58 0.79
N ASN A 146 12.70 7.52 0.34
CA ASN A 146 12.80 8.93 0.70
C ASN A 146 12.48 9.16 2.17
N THR A 147 13.06 10.22 2.74
CA THR A 147 12.78 10.64 4.11
C THR A 147 12.12 12.02 4.08
N GLU A 148 11.02 12.15 4.80
CA GLU A 148 10.31 13.42 4.99
C GLU A 148 10.12 13.71 6.47
N THR A 149 9.83 14.98 6.78
CA THR A 149 9.50 15.39 8.15
C THR A 149 8.00 15.59 8.26
N LEU A 150 7.37 14.90 9.19
CA LEU A 150 5.94 15.00 9.47
C LEU A 150 5.70 15.73 10.80
N SER A 151 4.73 16.62 10.81
CA SER A 151 4.17 17.18 12.03
C SER A 151 2.96 16.33 12.44
N LEU A 152 3.17 15.43 13.38
CA LEU A 152 2.08 14.59 13.92
C LEU A 152 1.74 15.08 15.33
N ALA A 153 0.58 15.66 15.49
CA ALA A 153 0.05 16.05 16.79
C ALA A 153 -1.40 15.56 16.91
N PRO A 154 -1.88 15.29 18.13
CA PRO A 154 -3.26 14.88 18.34
C PRO A 154 -4.24 15.90 17.76
N ASP A 155 -5.23 15.39 17.04
CA ASP A 155 -6.32 16.18 16.45
C ASP A 155 -5.87 17.26 15.46
N GLN A 156 -4.71 17.08 14.83
CA GLN A 156 -4.19 17.95 13.77
C GLN A 156 -3.96 17.17 12.49
N CYS A 157 -4.36 17.78 11.36
CA CYS A 157 -4.17 17.17 10.05
C CYS A 157 -2.74 17.37 9.53
N THR A 158 -2.14 16.29 9.06
CA THR A 158 -0.89 16.31 8.29
C THR A 158 -1.19 16.00 6.84
N SER A 159 -0.88 16.90 5.93
CA SER A 159 -1.08 16.68 4.50
C SER A 159 -0.07 15.67 3.95
N ILE A 160 -0.54 14.68 3.21
CA ILE A 160 0.29 13.63 2.60
C ILE A 160 -0.03 13.56 1.11
N LEU A 161 0.94 13.97 0.27
CA LEU A 161 0.80 13.87 -1.18
C LEU A 161 0.88 12.41 -1.63
N LEU A 162 -0.12 11.99 -2.39
CA LEU A 162 -0.23 10.66 -2.99
C LEU A 162 -0.46 10.79 -4.50
N GLU A 163 0.25 9.99 -5.26
CA GLU A 163 0.00 9.85 -6.69
C GLU A 163 -1.31 9.08 -6.96
N GLY A 164 -1.80 9.14 -8.19
CA GLY A 164 -2.91 8.31 -8.62
C GLY A 164 -2.56 6.82 -8.53
N PHE A 165 -3.49 6.01 -8.00
CA PHE A 165 -3.26 4.60 -7.68
C PHE A 165 -1.98 4.34 -6.85
N GLY A 166 -1.63 5.31 -6.00
CA GLY A 166 -0.41 5.31 -5.22
C GLY A 166 -0.64 5.15 -3.72
N GLY A 167 0.45 5.04 -3.00
CA GLY A 167 0.42 4.98 -1.54
C GLY A 167 1.77 5.29 -0.94
N LYS A 168 1.79 5.56 0.36
CA LYS A 168 2.99 5.72 1.18
C LYS A 168 2.97 4.75 2.36
N ILE A 169 4.13 4.18 2.65
CA ILE A 169 4.38 3.37 3.85
C ILE A 169 5.45 4.08 4.66
N LEU A 170 5.00 4.94 5.57
CA LEU A 170 5.84 5.89 6.29
C LEU A 170 6.30 5.29 7.63
N LYS A 171 7.54 4.82 7.68
CA LYS A 171 8.16 4.30 8.89
C LYS A 171 8.73 5.42 9.74
N ILE A 172 8.29 5.47 10.99
CA ILE A 172 8.68 6.45 12.01
C ILE A 172 9.31 5.70 13.18
N LYS A 173 10.46 6.15 13.63
CA LYS A 173 11.11 5.65 14.85
C LYS A 173 10.78 6.60 16.01
N LEU A 174 10.01 6.10 16.98
CA LEU A 174 9.57 6.84 18.17
C LEU A 174 10.67 7.01 19.20
#